data_d93fab68e7435800f0e80816ab9d2639
#
_entry.id   d93fab68e7435800f0e80816ab9d2639
#
_cell.length_a   1.000
_cell.length_b   1.000
_cell.length_c   1.000
_cell.angle_alpha   90.00
_cell.angle_beta   90.00
_cell.angle_gamma   90.00
#
_symmetry.space_group_name_H-M   'P 1'
#
loop_
_entity.id
_entity.type
_entity.pdbx_description
1 polymer ?
#
loop_
_entity_poly.entity_id
_entity_poly.type
_entity_poly.pdbx_seq_one_letter_code
_entity_poly.pdbx_strand_id
1 'polypeptide(L)' 'MAEDLCVSNGSKEDKYRMLLPQIKCLIEGEDDLVANLANVAAALKETFRFFWVGFYLVKGDELVLAPFQGPVACT' A
#
# COMPACT_ATOMS: atom_id res chain seq x y z
N MET A 1 7.41 6.48 13.73
CA MET A 1 6.41 7.55 13.73
C MET A 1 5.48 7.38 12.54
N ALA A 2 4.20 7.42 12.76
CA ALA A 2 3.23 7.27 11.70
C ALA A 2 2.96 8.60 11.00
N GLU A 3 2.69 8.55 9.71
CA GLU A 3 2.27 9.71 8.95
C GLU A 3 0.79 9.59 8.61
N ASP A 4 0.05 10.70 8.71
CA ASP A 4 -1.36 10.71 8.41
C ASP A 4 -1.61 11.00 6.93
N LEU A 5 -2.54 10.26 6.35
CA LEU A 5 -3.02 10.52 5.00
C LEU A 5 -4.18 11.51 5.04
N CYS A 6 -4.21 12.40 4.06
CA CYS A 6 -5.29 13.37 3.90
C CYS A 6 -6.07 13.07 2.62
N VAL A 7 -7.08 12.21 2.73
CA VAL A 7 -7.93 11.85 1.60
C VAL A 7 -9.39 12.04 2.00
N SER A 8 -10.10 12.88 1.25
CA SER A 8 -11.51 13.13 1.51
C SER A 8 -12.38 11.96 1.04
N ASN A 9 -13.59 11.88 1.60
CA ASN A 9 -14.60 10.95 1.11
C ASN A 9 -15.14 11.48 -0.22
N GLY A 10 -14.88 10.76 -1.27
CA GLY A 10 -15.31 11.13 -2.61
C GLY A 10 -15.44 9.91 -3.48
N SER A 11 -15.51 10.10 -4.77
CA SER A 11 -15.51 9.00 -5.70
C SER A 11 -14.17 8.26 -5.64
N LYS A 12 -14.14 7.03 -6.16
CA LYS A 12 -12.91 6.26 -6.25
C LYS A 12 -11.85 7.03 -7.03
N GLU A 13 -12.24 7.69 -8.10
CA GLU A 13 -11.36 8.49 -8.93
C GLU A 13 -10.76 9.67 -8.15
N ASP A 14 -11.58 10.37 -7.38
CA ASP A 14 -11.11 11.47 -6.55
C ASP A 14 -10.12 10.98 -5.49
N LYS A 15 -10.41 9.84 -4.87
CA LYS A 15 -9.52 9.24 -3.89
C LYS A 15 -8.15 8.91 -4.47
N TYR A 16 -8.11 8.32 -5.66
CA TYR A 16 -6.84 8.05 -6.34
C TYR A 16 -6.08 9.32 -6.65
N ARG A 17 -6.77 10.33 -7.14
CA ARG A 17 -6.16 11.60 -7.51
C ARG A 17 -5.51 12.28 -6.29
N MET A 18 -6.14 12.20 -5.13
CA MET A 18 -5.61 12.76 -3.90
C MET A 18 -4.52 11.91 -3.30
N LEU A 19 -4.64 10.58 -3.41
CA LEU A 19 -3.71 9.65 -2.77
C LEU A 19 -2.37 9.54 -3.50
N LEU A 20 -2.35 9.56 -4.83
CA LEU A 20 -1.14 9.33 -5.62
C LEU A 20 0.03 10.25 -5.23
N PRO A 21 -0.14 11.58 -5.12
CA PRO A 21 0.98 12.41 -4.71
C PRO A 21 1.45 12.13 -3.28
N GLN A 22 0.57 11.68 -2.41
CA GLN A 22 0.95 11.33 -1.04
C GLN A 22 1.77 10.04 -1.00
N ILE A 23 1.38 9.03 -1.79
CA ILE A 23 2.17 7.82 -1.95
C ILE A 23 3.55 8.15 -2.52
N LYS A 24 3.60 9.00 -3.53
CA LYS A 24 4.87 9.42 -4.12
C LYS A 24 5.79 10.01 -3.07
N CYS A 25 5.27 10.88 -2.21
CA CYS A 25 6.06 11.46 -1.11
C CYS A 25 6.55 10.40 -0.12
N LEU A 26 5.73 9.39 0.17
CA LEU A 26 6.11 8.32 1.10
C LEU A 26 7.28 7.51 0.56
N ILE A 27 7.29 7.19 -0.73
CA ILE A 27 8.30 6.30 -1.31
C ILE A 27 9.56 7.03 -1.77
N GLU A 28 9.49 8.33 -2.08
CA GLU A 28 10.66 9.08 -2.55
C GLU A 28 11.77 9.17 -1.52
N GLY A 29 11.44 9.21 -0.24
CA GLY A 29 12.42 9.30 0.82
C GLY A 29 12.91 7.97 1.35
N GLU A 30 12.50 6.85 0.75
CA GLU A 30 12.81 5.51 1.26
C GLU A 30 13.33 4.61 0.16
N ASP A 31 14.51 4.02 0.38
CA ASP A 31 15.13 3.11 -0.58
C ASP A 31 14.79 1.64 -0.32
N ASP A 32 14.25 1.32 0.84
CA ASP A 32 13.95 -0.06 1.20
C ASP A 32 12.66 -0.52 0.54
N LEU A 33 12.75 -1.58 -0.27
CA LEU A 33 11.60 -2.10 -0.99
C LEU A 33 10.50 -2.59 -0.05
N VAL A 34 10.86 -3.30 1.01
CA VAL A 34 9.87 -3.84 1.95
C VAL A 34 9.12 -2.71 2.64
N ALA A 35 9.83 -1.67 3.07
CA ALA A 35 9.21 -0.51 3.70
C ALA A 35 8.25 0.19 2.74
N ASN A 36 8.64 0.36 1.48
CA ASN A 36 7.80 0.99 0.47
C ASN A 36 6.54 0.17 0.19
N LEU A 37 6.67 -1.14 0.02
CA LEU A 37 5.53 -2.02 -0.21
C LEU A 37 4.56 -2.00 0.98
N ALA A 38 5.09 -2.00 2.19
CA ALA A 38 4.27 -1.95 3.40
C ALA A 38 3.46 -0.65 3.47
N ASN A 39 4.09 0.49 3.19
CA ASN A 39 3.41 1.78 3.22
C ASN A 39 2.38 1.93 2.10
N VAL A 40 2.68 1.42 0.90
CA VAL A 40 1.71 1.45 -0.21
C VAL A 40 0.50 0.59 0.13
N ALA A 41 0.72 -0.61 0.66
CA ALA A 41 -0.39 -1.50 1.07
C ALA A 41 -1.26 -0.82 2.14
N ALA A 42 -0.63 -0.22 3.14
CA ALA A 42 -1.36 0.47 4.20
C ALA A 42 -2.17 1.66 3.67
N ALA A 43 -1.56 2.47 2.79
CA ALA A 43 -2.21 3.63 2.21
C ALA A 43 -3.45 3.24 1.39
N LEU A 44 -3.33 2.19 0.58
CA LEU A 44 -4.44 1.71 -0.23
C LEU A 44 -5.57 1.14 0.63
N LYS A 45 -5.22 0.35 1.63
CA LYS A 45 -6.22 -0.24 2.51
C LYS A 45 -6.97 0.83 3.31
N GLU A 46 -6.26 1.79 3.85
CA GLU A 46 -6.86 2.88 4.62
C GLU A 46 -7.78 3.73 3.76
N THR A 47 -7.34 4.07 2.55
CA THR A 47 -8.09 4.95 1.65
C THR A 47 -9.33 4.31 1.08
N PHE A 48 -9.23 3.06 0.60
CA PHE A 48 -10.33 2.37 -0.08
C PHE A 48 -11.02 1.33 0.78
N ARG A 49 -10.47 1.04 1.95
CA ARG A 49 -11.01 0.06 2.89
C ARG A 49 -11.21 -1.32 2.29
N PHE A 50 -10.28 -1.71 1.41
CA PHE A 50 -10.28 -3.06 0.87
C PHE A 50 -10.13 -4.08 2.00
N PHE A 51 -10.73 -5.26 1.82
CA PHE A 51 -10.60 -6.34 2.79
C PHE A 51 -9.13 -6.76 2.96
N TRP A 52 -8.41 -6.81 1.85
CA TRP A 52 -7.01 -7.22 1.82
C TRP A 52 -6.27 -6.49 0.72
N VAL A 53 -5.08 -6.01 1.01
CA VAL A 53 -4.18 -5.40 0.03
C VAL A 53 -2.78 -5.90 0.32
N GLY A 54 -2.10 -6.41 -0.68
CA GLY A 54 -0.74 -6.88 -0.46
C GLY A 54 0.02 -7.17 -1.74
N PHE A 55 1.21 -7.69 -1.54
CA PHE A 55 2.14 -7.99 -2.62
C PHE A 55 2.65 -9.41 -2.50
N TYR A 56 2.89 -10.02 -3.64
CA TYR A 56 3.66 -11.25 -3.76
C TYR A 56 4.83 -10.96 -4.65
N LEU A 57 6.01 -11.37 -4.21
CA LEU A 57 7.23 -11.20 -5.00
C LEU A 57 7.57 -12.50 -5.69
N VAL A 58 7.95 -12.41 -6.95
CA VAL A 58 8.41 -13.58 -7.71
C VAL A 58 9.85 -13.88 -7.29
N LYS A 59 10.07 -15.08 -6.76
CA LYS A 59 11.41 -15.56 -6.41
C LYS A 59 11.60 -16.92 -7.07
N GLY A 60 12.41 -16.95 -8.13
CA GLY A 60 12.53 -18.15 -8.95
C GLY A 60 11.20 -18.51 -9.58
N ASP A 61 10.68 -19.69 -9.31
CA ASP A 61 9.40 -20.18 -9.81
C ASP A 61 8.24 -19.93 -8.85
N GLU A 62 8.49 -19.26 -7.72
CA GLU A 62 7.51 -19.16 -6.66
C GLU A 62 7.05 -17.71 -6.46
N LEU A 63 5.80 -17.58 -6.02
CA LEU A 63 5.27 -16.34 -5.49
C LEU A 63 5.41 -16.36 -3.98
N VAL A 64 6.19 -15.43 -3.45
CA VAL A 64 6.44 -15.35 -2.01
C VAL A 64 5.67 -14.18 -1.43
N LEU A 65 4.91 -14.45 -0.37
CA LEU A 65 4.15 -13.40 0.31
C LEU A 65 5.08 -12.29 0.78
N ALA A 66 4.73 -11.06 0.45
CA ALA A 66 5.44 -9.85 0.81
C ALA A 66 4.53 -8.98 1.68
N PRO A 67 4.88 -7.73 1.98
CA PRO A 67 4.07 -6.89 2.87
C PRO A 67 2.61 -6.80 2.46
N PHE A 68 1.72 -6.87 3.44
CA PHE A 68 0.29 -6.79 3.22
C PHE A 68 -0.41 -6.19 4.42
N GLN A 69 -1.68 -5.82 4.20
CA GLN A 69 -2.60 -5.36 5.22
C GLN A 69 -3.90 -6.15 5.12
N GLY A 70 -4.33 -6.74 6.22
CA GLY A 70 -5.54 -7.54 6.24
C GLY A 70 -5.35 -8.85 6.99
N PRO A 71 -6.33 -9.78 6.89
CA PRO A 71 -6.21 -11.08 7.52
C PRO A 71 -5.07 -11.91 6.92
N VAL A 72 -4.65 -12.93 7.64
CA VAL A 72 -3.54 -13.80 7.20
C VAL A 72 -3.80 -14.34 5.81
N ALA A 73 -2.74 -14.48 5.03
CA ALA A 73 -2.82 -14.86 3.64
C ALA A 73 -2.21 -16.24 3.39
N CYS A 74 -2.59 -16.82 2.26
CA CYS A 74 -2.01 -18.09 1.81
C CYS A 74 -0.53 -17.91 1.46
N THR A 75 0.26 -18.85 1.84
CA THR A 75 1.67 -18.89 1.49
C THR A 75 1.96 -20.03 0.53
#